data_b627377cc792976a5a3ce2a5a13049db
#
_entry.id   b627377cc792976a5a3ce2a5a13049db
#
_cell.length_a   1.000
_cell.length_b   1.000
_cell.length_c   1.000
_cell.angle_alpha   90.00
_cell.angle_beta   90.00
_cell.angle_gamma   90.00
#
_symmetry.space_group_name_H-M   'P 1'
#
loop_
_entity.id
_entity.type
_entity.pdbx_description
1 polymer ?
#
loop_
_entity_poly.entity_id
_entity_poly.type
_entity_poly.pdbx_seq_one_letter_code
_entity_poly.pdbx_strand_id
1 'polypeptide(L)'
;SMLAVFTLMPGLLMLFSKAMERTRHKNFIPQIDRWGKLVYALRHVGVPVFIVCVVGGFFLSNQCPYVYGDNAVMTVRRNEHQAATDRVEKEFGTQNIMALVVPKGDTASEKAVLKELSGLDEVDYAMGLSNVEAKPGYFLTDKLTPRQFSEMMGLSYEEACILYAAYTADQEDNYGPIVGGIDSYTVSAMDMILFIYQEKEKGYVTLDDEDEWEINDAYTQITDAQTQMLGPNYTRMVMNLNLPEEGTDTFAFLKTVHGIVEKYYDADDVYLVGNSTSDYDQSVSFARDNVMISVLSVVFVVLVLV
;
A
#
# COMPACT_ATOMS: atom_id res chain seq x y z
N SER A 1 7.93 2.97 34.99
CA SER A 1 8.98 2.44 35.90
C SER A 1 9.67 3.52 36.75
N MET A 2 9.91 4.74 36.25
CA MET A 2 10.52 5.83 37.02
C MET A 2 9.73 6.22 38.29
N LEU A 3 8.39 6.37 38.16
CA LEU A 3 7.52 6.67 39.30
C LEU A 3 7.63 5.65 40.44
N ALA A 4 7.75 4.37 40.09
CA ALA A 4 7.94 3.30 41.07
C ALA A 4 9.29 3.41 41.80
N VAL A 5 10.36 3.79 41.09
CA VAL A 5 11.69 3.98 41.70
C VAL A 5 11.67 5.18 42.66
N PHE A 6 11.08 6.31 42.27
CA PHE A 6 11.05 7.51 43.13
C PHE A 6 10.12 7.35 44.33
N THR A 7 9.10 6.52 44.27
CA THR A 7 8.17 6.31 45.39
C THR A 7 8.55 5.11 46.26
N LEU A 8 8.92 3.99 45.65
CA LEU A 8 9.25 2.74 46.36
C LEU A 8 10.66 2.75 47.00
N MET A 9 11.66 3.30 46.27
CA MET A 9 13.03 3.28 46.75
C MET A 9 13.25 4.04 48.09
N PRO A 10 12.79 5.29 48.25
CA PRO A 10 12.90 5.99 49.54
C PRO A 10 12.18 5.26 50.66
N GLY A 11 10.98 4.72 50.40
CA GLY A 11 10.22 3.95 51.37
C GLY A 11 10.97 2.67 51.83
N LEU A 12 11.53 1.90 50.87
CA LEU A 12 12.31 0.74 51.19
C LEU A 12 13.60 1.08 51.93
N LEU A 13 14.33 2.13 51.54
CA LEU A 13 15.52 2.59 52.25
C LEU A 13 15.21 3.00 53.71
N MET A 14 14.10 3.68 53.95
CA MET A 14 13.69 4.00 55.34
C MET A 14 13.29 2.75 56.12
N LEU A 15 12.63 1.79 55.52
CA LEU A 15 12.17 0.56 56.17
C LEU A 15 13.37 -0.36 56.54
N PHE A 16 14.37 -0.41 55.70
CA PHE A 16 15.55 -1.23 55.91
C PHE A 16 16.76 -0.48 56.53
N SER A 17 16.62 0.83 56.89
CA SER A 17 17.71 1.63 57.40
C SER A 17 18.36 1.02 58.63
N LYS A 18 17.59 0.51 59.60
CA LYS A 18 18.11 -0.15 60.83
C LYS A 18 18.81 -1.48 60.51
N ALA A 19 18.38 -2.20 59.49
CA ALA A 19 19.04 -3.43 59.06
C ALA A 19 20.36 -3.13 58.34
N MET A 20 20.41 -2.07 57.55
CA MET A 20 21.61 -1.58 56.88
C MET A 20 22.69 -1.05 57.87
N GLU A 21 22.26 -0.33 58.93
CA GLU A 21 23.19 0.11 59.99
C GLU A 21 23.82 -1.05 60.75
N ARG A 22 23.08 -2.17 60.89
CA ARG A 22 23.56 -3.36 61.60
C ARG A 22 24.57 -4.22 60.77
N THR A 23 24.53 -4.06 59.45
CA THR A 23 25.46 -4.75 58.52
C THR A 23 26.55 -3.80 58.06
N ARG A 24 27.45 -3.36 58.91
CA ARG A 24 28.63 -2.57 58.54
C ARG A 24 29.61 -3.46 57.79
N HIS A 25 29.62 -3.36 56.47
CA HIS A 25 30.67 -3.93 55.65
C HIS A 25 31.81 -2.92 55.44
N LYS A 26 33.05 -3.42 55.34
CA LYS A 26 34.20 -2.60 54.89
C LYS A 26 33.87 -2.06 53.49
N ASN A 27 34.14 -0.75 53.29
CA ASN A 27 33.96 -0.13 51.98
C ASN A 27 34.72 -0.94 50.90
N PHE A 28 33.98 -1.56 49.99
CA PHE A 28 34.55 -2.33 48.88
C PHE A 28 35.11 -1.39 47.79
N ILE A 29 34.71 -0.10 47.81
CA ILE A 29 35.16 0.90 46.83
C ILE A 29 36.44 1.55 47.39
N PRO A 30 37.59 1.40 46.71
CA PRO A 30 38.81 2.10 47.10
C PRO A 30 38.60 3.61 47.00
N GLN A 31 39.26 4.37 47.91
CA GLN A 31 39.22 5.84 47.86
C GLN A 31 39.83 6.31 46.52
N ILE A 32 39.00 6.94 45.68
CA ILE A 32 39.35 7.35 44.30
C ILE A 32 39.64 8.86 44.28
N ASP A 33 40.43 9.36 45.22
CA ASP A 33 40.76 10.80 45.34
C ASP A 33 41.40 11.37 44.06
N ARG A 34 42.18 10.54 43.35
CA ARG A 34 42.80 10.93 42.09
C ARG A 34 41.76 11.20 40.99
N TRP A 35 40.72 10.37 40.90
CA TRP A 35 39.62 10.55 39.95
C TRP A 35 38.77 11.78 40.27
N GLY A 36 38.51 12.06 41.55
CA GLY A 36 37.80 13.25 41.99
C GLY A 36 38.55 14.54 41.60
N LYS A 37 39.87 14.57 41.77
CA LYS A 37 40.74 15.69 41.33
C LYS A 37 40.74 15.83 39.81
N LEU A 38 40.76 14.73 39.05
CA LEU A 38 40.72 14.74 37.59
C LEU A 38 39.38 15.30 37.09
N VAL A 39 38.27 14.82 37.63
CA VAL A 39 36.92 15.29 37.26
C VAL A 39 36.75 16.78 37.57
N TYR A 40 37.26 17.23 38.74
CA TYR A 40 37.22 18.65 39.10
C TYR A 40 38.08 19.53 38.18
N ALA A 41 39.25 19.04 37.77
CA ALA A 41 40.12 19.76 36.82
C ALA A 41 39.49 19.83 35.40
N LEU A 42 38.78 18.75 34.98
CA LEU A 42 38.16 18.66 33.69
C LEU A 42 36.77 19.33 33.61
N ARG A 43 36.20 19.86 34.69
CA ARG A 43 34.85 20.42 34.76
C ARG A 43 34.57 21.50 33.68
N HIS A 44 35.59 22.32 33.37
CA HIS A 44 35.44 23.39 32.39
C HIS A 44 35.51 22.91 30.91
N VAL A 45 36.13 21.73 30.69
CA VAL A 45 36.24 21.11 29.38
C VAL A 45 35.13 20.07 29.18
N GLY A 46 34.73 19.36 30.23
CA GLY A 46 33.74 18.31 30.20
C GLY A 46 32.36 18.78 29.77
N VAL A 47 31.90 19.95 30.27
CA VAL A 47 30.59 20.51 29.89
C VAL A 47 30.51 20.88 28.44
N PRO A 48 31.45 21.65 27.83
CA PRO A 48 31.42 21.93 26.40
C PRO A 48 31.50 20.66 25.53
N VAL A 49 32.37 19.71 25.89
CA VAL A 49 32.49 18.43 25.16
C VAL A 49 31.17 17.65 25.23
N PHE A 50 30.53 17.58 26.40
CA PHE A 50 29.24 16.94 26.53
C PHE A 50 28.17 17.59 25.66
N ILE A 51 28.09 18.95 25.63
CA ILE A 51 27.15 19.66 24.76
C ILE A 51 27.41 19.34 23.27
N VAL A 52 28.69 19.35 22.85
CA VAL A 52 29.04 18.99 21.47
C VAL A 52 28.65 17.55 21.14
N CYS A 53 28.87 16.60 22.07
CA CYS A 53 28.45 15.22 21.90
C CYS A 53 26.93 15.06 21.82
N VAL A 54 26.18 15.79 22.63
CA VAL A 54 24.68 15.76 22.59
C VAL A 54 24.17 16.33 21.29
N VAL A 55 24.67 17.49 20.88
CA VAL A 55 24.27 18.12 19.60
C VAL A 55 24.68 17.23 18.43
N GLY A 56 25.91 16.72 18.41
CA GLY A 56 26.38 15.80 17.38
C GLY A 56 25.57 14.51 17.33
N GLY A 57 25.28 13.94 18.50
CA GLY A 57 24.42 12.75 18.64
C GLY A 57 23.01 12.97 18.12
N PHE A 58 22.41 14.15 18.36
CA PHE A 58 21.10 14.52 17.84
C PHE A 58 21.11 14.58 16.30
N PHE A 59 22.11 15.24 15.71
CA PHE A 59 22.22 15.30 14.23
C PHE A 59 22.46 13.92 13.61
N LEU A 60 23.32 13.10 14.20
CA LEU A 60 23.60 11.74 13.73
C LEU A 60 22.38 10.82 13.89
N SER A 61 21.63 10.96 14.97
CA SER A 61 20.39 10.20 15.19
C SER A 61 19.32 10.53 14.15
N ASN A 62 19.20 11.80 13.76
CA ASN A 62 18.23 12.20 12.73
C ASN A 62 18.63 11.81 11.29
N GLN A 63 19.89 11.42 11.08
CA GLN A 63 20.35 10.88 9.78
C GLN A 63 20.28 9.36 9.71
N CYS A 64 19.95 8.70 10.81
CA CYS A 64 19.80 7.25 10.83
C CYS A 64 18.52 6.87 10.09
N PRO A 65 18.56 6.06 9.01
CA PRO A 65 17.36 5.58 8.39
C PRO A 65 16.60 4.70 9.38
N TYR A 66 15.37 5.10 9.68
CA TYR A 66 14.48 4.25 10.45
C TYR A 66 13.90 3.18 9.51
N VAL A 67 13.85 1.97 10.00
CA VAL A 67 13.30 0.82 9.31
C VAL A 67 11.97 0.50 10.00
N TYR A 68 10.88 0.49 9.25
CA TYR A 68 9.53 0.38 9.77
C TYR A 68 8.84 -0.93 9.39
N GLY A 69 9.27 -1.56 8.28
CA GLY A 69 8.71 -2.79 7.78
C GLY A 69 9.18 -4.02 8.57
N ASP A 70 8.29 -5.00 8.71
CA ASP A 70 8.58 -6.28 9.37
C ASP A 70 9.73 -7.05 8.69
N ASN A 71 9.90 -6.87 7.38
CA ASN A 71 10.96 -7.51 6.60
C ASN A 71 12.34 -6.92 6.87
N ALA A 72 12.40 -5.69 7.34
CA ALA A 72 13.63 -4.96 7.55
C ALA A 72 14.18 -5.11 8.99
N VAL A 73 13.44 -5.71 9.92
CA VAL A 73 13.96 -6.12 11.23
C VAL A 73 14.97 -7.24 11.02
N MET A 74 16.15 -6.86 10.58
CA MET A 74 17.28 -7.78 10.43
C MET A 74 17.69 -8.33 11.79
N THR A 75 17.27 -9.53 12.08
CA THR A 75 17.85 -10.29 13.18
C THR A 75 19.32 -10.57 12.83
N VAL A 76 20.21 -10.47 13.83
CA VAL A 76 21.67 -10.76 13.69
C VAL A 76 21.94 -12.16 13.13
N ARG A 77 20.95 -13.05 13.14
CA ARG A 77 20.96 -14.36 12.49
C ARG A 77 19.87 -14.41 11.44
N ARG A 78 20.25 -14.59 10.18
CA ARG A 78 19.32 -14.93 9.10
C ARG A 78 18.55 -16.19 9.47
N ASN A 79 17.22 -16.07 9.51
CA ASN A 79 16.35 -17.22 9.68
C ASN A 79 16.05 -17.90 8.32
N GLU A 80 15.47 -19.10 8.33
CA GLU A 80 15.13 -19.84 7.11
C GLU A 80 14.15 -19.06 6.22
N HIS A 81 13.25 -18.29 6.83
CA HIS A 81 12.27 -17.48 6.10
C HIS A 81 12.98 -16.37 5.31
N GLN A 82 13.90 -15.62 5.92
CA GLN A 82 14.66 -14.58 5.23
C GLN A 82 15.52 -15.16 4.09
N ALA A 83 16.11 -16.32 4.30
CA ALA A 83 16.87 -17.00 3.26
C ALA A 83 16.00 -17.48 2.08
N ALA A 84 14.74 -17.82 2.34
CA ALA A 84 13.77 -18.17 1.30
C ALA A 84 13.30 -16.92 0.55
N THR A 85 12.99 -15.83 1.25
CA THR A 85 12.63 -14.53 0.65
C THR A 85 13.74 -14.01 -0.26
N ASP A 86 15.01 -13.99 0.23
CA ASP A 86 16.17 -13.57 -0.55
C ASP A 86 16.32 -14.39 -1.87
N ARG A 87 15.96 -15.68 -1.85
CA ARG A 87 16.01 -16.52 -3.06
C ARG A 87 14.89 -16.17 -4.04
N VAL A 88 13.67 -15.96 -3.53
CA VAL A 88 12.52 -15.57 -4.36
C VAL A 88 12.79 -14.22 -5.00
N GLU A 89 13.24 -13.22 -4.23
CA GLU A 89 13.56 -11.89 -4.75
C GLU A 89 14.70 -11.92 -5.78
N LYS A 90 15.67 -12.79 -5.59
CA LYS A 90 16.79 -12.95 -6.54
C LYS A 90 16.36 -13.55 -7.88
N GLU A 91 15.40 -14.48 -7.86
CA GLU A 91 14.95 -15.19 -9.06
C GLU A 91 13.81 -14.47 -9.79
N PHE A 92 12.90 -13.83 -9.02
CA PHE A 92 11.66 -13.23 -9.54
C PHE A 92 11.61 -11.70 -9.41
N GLY A 93 12.64 -11.08 -8.85
CA GLY A 93 12.66 -9.64 -8.56
C GLY A 93 11.92 -9.30 -7.26
N THR A 94 12.04 -8.05 -6.86
CA THR A 94 11.32 -7.52 -5.67
C THR A 94 9.84 -7.37 -6.03
N GLN A 95 8.96 -7.95 -5.23
CA GLN A 95 7.51 -7.82 -5.40
C GLN A 95 6.97 -6.82 -4.39
N ASN A 96 6.65 -5.62 -4.85
CA ASN A 96 6.00 -4.59 -4.06
C ASN A 96 4.62 -4.31 -4.67
N ILE A 97 3.63 -5.07 -4.20
CA ILE A 97 2.26 -5.01 -4.71
C ILE A 97 1.46 -3.99 -3.92
N MET A 98 0.80 -3.10 -4.64
CA MET A 98 -0.09 -2.08 -4.09
C MET A 98 -1.44 -2.11 -4.77
N ALA A 99 -2.47 -1.81 -4.01
CA ALA A 99 -3.83 -1.64 -4.50
C ALA A 99 -4.24 -0.17 -4.45
N LEU A 100 -4.74 0.34 -5.56
CA LEU A 100 -5.37 1.65 -5.67
C LEU A 100 -6.88 1.43 -5.75
N VAL A 101 -7.62 2.05 -4.84
CA VAL A 101 -9.08 1.95 -4.72
C VAL A 101 -9.69 3.31 -5.01
N VAL A 102 -10.56 3.36 -6.01
CA VAL A 102 -11.21 4.59 -6.50
C VAL A 102 -12.73 4.40 -6.60
N PRO A 103 -13.53 5.48 -6.59
CA PRO A 103 -14.97 5.39 -6.80
C PRO A 103 -15.34 4.68 -8.10
N LYS A 104 -16.32 3.79 -8.03
CA LYS A 104 -16.78 2.98 -9.15
C LYS A 104 -17.58 3.83 -10.17
N GLY A 105 -17.39 3.54 -11.45
CA GLY A 105 -18.27 4.00 -12.53
C GLY A 105 -17.60 4.90 -13.56
N ASP A 106 -16.40 5.40 -13.31
CA ASP A 106 -15.65 6.19 -14.29
C ASP A 106 -14.52 5.37 -14.93
N THR A 107 -14.89 4.50 -15.87
CA THR A 107 -13.95 3.66 -16.61
C THR A 107 -12.97 4.46 -17.47
N ALA A 108 -13.32 5.68 -17.87
CA ALA A 108 -12.43 6.53 -18.67
C ALA A 108 -11.28 7.07 -17.81
N SER A 109 -11.59 7.57 -16.63
CA SER A 109 -10.58 8.00 -15.64
C SER A 109 -9.74 6.83 -15.14
N GLU A 110 -10.34 5.66 -14.86
CA GLU A 110 -9.60 4.44 -14.50
C GLU A 110 -8.57 4.08 -15.58
N LYS A 111 -8.99 4.05 -16.87
CA LYS A 111 -8.12 3.75 -18.01
C LYS A 111 -6.99 4.78 -18.16
N ALA A 112 -7.29 6.07 -17.93
CA ALA A 112 -6.30 7.14 -18.00
C ALA A 112 -5.25 7.03 -16.87
N VAL A 113 -5.69 6.78 -15.64
CA VAL A 113 -4.81 6.55 -14.49
C VAL A 113 -3.90 5.35 -14.72
N LEU A 114 -4.47 4.20 -15.13
CA LEU A 114 -3.70 2.99 -15.41
C LEU A 114 -2.67 3.21 -16.52
N LYS A 115 -3.02 3.98 -17.56
CA LYS A 115 -2.10 4.33 -18.63
C LYS A 115 -0.95 5.23 -18.16
N GLU A 116 -1.23 6.24 -17.32
CA GLU A 116 -0.18 7.09 -16.76
C GLU A 116 0.74 6.29 -15.83
N LEU A 117 0.17 5.43 -14.96
CA LEU A 117 0.94 4.60 -14.03
C LEU A 117 1.81 3.57 -14.76
N SER A 118 1.27 2.88 -15.77
CA SER A 118 2.04 1.90 -16.57
C SER A 118 3.13 2.54 -17.42
N GLY A 119 3.13 3.85 -17.57
CA GLY A 119 4.18 4.61 -18.27
C GLY A 119 5.36 5.01 -17.42
N LEU A 120 5.36 4.70 -16.12
CA LEU A 120 6.42 5.05 -15.18
C LEU A 120 7.44 3.90 -15.08
N ASP A 121 8.73 4.22 -15.05
CA ASP A 121 9.82 3.24 -14.96
C ASP A 121 9.80 2.43 -13.64
N GLU A 122 9.23 3.02 -12.60
CA GLU A 122 9.09 2.41 -11.27
C GLU A 122 7.97 1.36 -11.21
N VAL A 123 7.07 1.31 -12.20
CA VAL A 123 5.94 0.39 -12.27
C VAL A 123 6.24 -0.74 -13.24
N ASP A 124 6.26 -1.95 -12.72
CA ASP A 124 6.42 -3.17 -13.55
C ASP A 124 5.14 -3.44 -14.35
N TYR A 125 4.00 -3.44 -13.65
CA TYR A 125 2.68 -3.47 -14.26
C TYR A 125 1.63 -2.76 -13.40
N ALA A 126 0.61 -2.21 -14.06
CA ALA A 126 -0.61 -1.72 -13.41
C ALA A 126 -1.82 -2.33 -14.13
N MET A 127 -2.70 -2.95 -13.37
CA MET A 127 -3.85 -3.69 -13.88
C MET A 127 -5.14 -3.32 -13.15
N GLY A 128 -6.17 -3.10 -13.91
CA GLY A 128 -7.54 -2.89 -13.45
C GLY A 128 -8.51 -3.42 -14.49
N LEU A 129 -9.80 -3.47 -14.17
CA LEU A 129 -10.79 -4.01 -15.10
C LEU A 129 -10.81 -3.26 -16.45
N SER A 130 -10.51 -1.96 -16.41
CA SER A 130 -10.55 -1.08 -17.58
C SER A 130 -9.39 -1.23 -18.55
N ASN A 131 -8.32 -1.96 -18.19
CA ASN A 131 -7.21 -2.26 -19.10
C ASN A 131 -7.01 -3.75 -19.37
N VAL A 132 -7.95 -4.61 -18.97
CA VAL A 132 -7.95 -6.03 -19.36
C VAL A 132 -8.47 -6.15 -20.78
N GLU A 133 -7.67 -6.73 -21.67
CA GLU A 133 -8.07 -7.01 -23.06
C GLU A 133 -9.01 -8.21 -23.13
N ALA A 134 -10.15 -8.05 -23.79
CA ALA A 134 -11.03 -9.15 -24.17
C ALA A 134 -10.45 -9.91 -25.39
N LYS A 135 -10.02 -9.15 -26.39
CA LYS A 135 -9.27 -9.60 -27.58
C LYS A 135 -8.28 -8.50 -27.99
N PRO A 136 -7.22 -8.79 -28.76
CA PRO A 136 -6.22 -7.78 -29.10
C PRO A 136 -6.84 -6.48 -29.64
N GLY A 137 -6.60 -5.39 -28.90
CA GLY A 137 -7.10 -4.06 -29.24
C GLY A 137 -8.51 -3.73 -28.73
N TYR A 138 -9.20 -4.65 -28.04
CA TYR A 138 -10.50 -4.44 -27.43
C TYR A 138 -10.46 -4.76 -25.94
N PHE A 139 -10.81 -3.79 -25.10
CA PHE A 139 -10.82 -3.97 -23.64
C PHE A 139 -12.22 -4.35 -23.14
N LEU A 140 -12.29 -5.08 -22.03
CA LEU A 140 -13.55 -5.55 -21.43
C LEU A 140 -14.56 -4.43 -21.20
N THR A 141 -14.09 -3.25 -20.83
CA THR A 141 -14.92 -2.08 -20.50
C THR A 141 -15.20 -1.17 -21.71
N ASP A 142 -14.60 -1.44 -22.87
CA ASP A 142 -14.85 -0.64 -24.07
C ASP A 142 -16.30 -0.78 -24.52
N LYS A 143 -16.96 0.35 -24.71
CA LYS A 143 -18.32 0.39 -25.26
C LYS A 143 -18.26 0.23 -26.78
N LEU A 144 -18.67 -0.93 -27.24
CA LEU A 144 -18.61 -1.34 -28.66
C LEU A 144 -19.98 -1.17 -29.34
N THR A 145 -19.95 -0.73 -30.57
CA THR A 145 -21.13 -0.80 -31.49
C THR A 145 -21.31 -2.23 -32.00
N PRO A 146 -22.50 -2.60 -32.57
CA PRO A 146 -22.66 -3.93 -33.16
C PRO A 146 -21.60 -4.29 -34.20
N ARG A 147 -21.13 -3.31 -34.99
CA ARG A 147 -20.05 -3.52 -35.95
C ARG A 147 -18.72 -3.84 -35.30
N GLN A 148 -18.31 -3.08 -34.30
CA GLN A 148 -17.08 -3.31 -33.58
C GLN A 148 -17.11 -4.64 -32.82
N PHE A 149 -18.27 -4.98 -32.24
CA PHE A 149 -18.45 -6.26 -31.56
C PHE A 149 -18.39 -7.45 -32.52
N SER A 150 -19.00 -7.33 -33.71
CA SER A 150 -18.93 -8.36 -34.76
C SER A 150 -17.47 -8.60 -35.22
N GLU A 151 -16.69 -7.53 -35.39
CA GLU A 151 -15.27 -7.61 -35.73
C GLU A 151 -14.45 -8.28 -34.60
N MET A 152 -14.72 -7.94 -33.33
CA MET A 152 -14.06 -8.52 -32.17
C MET A 152 -14.34 -10.02 -32.03
N MET A 153 -15.61 -10.42 -32.17
CA MET A 153 -16.04 -11.82 -31.96
C MET A 153 -15.95 -12.69 -33.22
N GLY A 154 -15.73 -12.11 -34.40
CA GLY A 154 -15.76 -12.84 -35.67
C GLY A 154 -17.15 -13.22 -36.16
N LEU A 155 -18.21 -12.56 -35.63
CA LEU A 155 -19.59 -12.77 -36.00
C LEU A 155 -19.96 -11.99 -37.26
N SER A 156 -21.07 -12.36 -37.90
CA SER A 156 -21.66 -11.50 -38.92
C SER A 156 -22.28 -10.24 -38.28
N TYR A 157 -22.34 -9.17 -39.06
CA TYR A 157 -22.95 -7.93 -38.58
C TYR A 157 -24.43 -8.11 -38.19
N GLU A 158 -25.18 -8.95 -38.95
CA GLU A 158 -26.57 -9.27 -38.68
C GLU A 158 -26.75 -10.00 -37.36
N GLU A 159 -25.89 -10.96 -37.03
CA GLU A 159 -25.89 -11.67 -35.75
C GLU A 159 -25.59 -10.72 -34.59
N ALA A 160 -24.59 -9.84 -34.72
CA ALA A 160 -24.33 -8.83 -33.72
C ALA A 160 -25.52 -7.89 -33.51
N CYS A 161 -26.19 -7.46 -34.57
CA CYS A 161 -27.43 -6.63 -34.45
C CYS A 161 -28.56 -7.36 -33.72
N ILE A 162 -28.72 -8.66 -33.94
CA ILE A 162 -29.71 -9.49 -33.22
C ILE A 162 -29.37 -9.58 -31.74
N LEU A 163 -28.11 -9.83 -31.39
CA LEU A 163 -27.65 -9.86 -30.01
C LEU A 163 -27.87 -8.54 -29.30
N TYR A 164 -27.53 -7.41 -29.94
CA TYR A 164 -27.75 -6.08 -29.40
C TYR A 164 -29.24 -5.76 -29.24
N ALA A 165 -30.08 -6.18 -30.17
CA ALA A 165 -31.55 -6.03 -30.05
C ALA A 165 -32.12 -6.87 -28.91
N ALA A 166 -31.61 -8.12 -28.73
CA ALA A 166 -31.99 -8.96 -27.60
C ALA A 166 -31.54 -8.37 -26.26
N TYR A 167 -30.29 -7.85 -26.18
CA TYR A 167 -29.77 -7.18 -24.99
C TYR A 167 -30.61 -5.98 -24.58
N THR A 168 -31.00 -5.12 -25.55
CA THR A 168 -31.85 -3.95 -25.27
C THR A 168 -33.25 -4.35 -24.83
N ALA A 169 -33.78 -5.49 -25.31
CA ALA A 169 -35.10 -6.00 -24.93
C ALA A 169 -35.09 -6.56 -23.48
N ASP A 170 -33.97 -7.16 -23.04
CA ASP A 170 -33.80 -7.67 -21.68
C ASP A 170 -33.64 -6.52 -20.65
N GLN A 171 -33.07 -5.39 -21.05
CA GLN A 171 -32.90 -4.19 -20.22
C GLN A 171 -34.15 -3.31 -20.29
N GLU A 172 -35.20 -3.64 -19.54
CA GLU A 172 -36.56 -3.05 -19.59
C GLU A 172 -36.63 -1.51 -19.59
N ASP A 173 -35.58 -0.82 -19.12
CA ASP A 173 -35.55 0.65 -18.99
C ASP A 173 -34.99 1.40 -20.23
N ASN A 174 -34.52 0.71 -21.28
CA ASN A 174 -33.70 1.33 -22.33
C ASN A 174 -34.21 1.22 -23.79
N TYR A 175 -35.48 1.31 -23.99
CA TYR A 175 -36.01 1.40 -25.38
C TYR A 175 -35.62 2.69 -26.14
N GLY A 176 -35.15 3.72 -25.44
CA GLY A 176 -34.72 4.99 -26.03
C GLY A 176 -33.60 4.89 -27.07
N PRO A 177 -32.54 4.07 -26.85
CA PRO A 177 -31.44 3.91 -27.81
C PRO A 177 -31.83 3.28 -29.14
N ILE A 178 -32.87 2.42 -29.18
CA ILE A 178 -33.35 1.80 -30.42
C ILE A 178 -33.95 2.86 -31.38
N VAL A 179 -34.46 3.94 -30.82
CA VAL A 179 -35.05 5.06 -31.61
C VAL A 179 -33.96 5.81 -32.40
N GLY A 180 -32.72 5.83 -31.90
CA GLY A 180 -31.56 6.41 -32.61
C GLY A 180 -30.94 5.52 -33.69
N GLY A 181 -31.38 4.27 -33.77
CA GLY A 181 -30.82 3.23 -34.63
C GLY A 181 -29.79 2.35 -33.86
N ILE A 182 -29.92 1.04 -34.04
CA ILE A 182 -29.07 0.03 -33.35
C ILE A 182 -27.58 0.18 -33.65
N ASP A 183 -27.25 0.75 -34.80
CA ASP A 183 -25.87 0.97 -35.24
C ASP A 183 -25.08 1.93 -34.37
N SER A 184 -25.75 2.81 -33.65
CA SER A 184 -25.14 3.79 -32.74
C SER A 184 -25.20 3.36 -31.28
N TYR A 185 -25.92 2.28 -30.99
CA TYR A 185 -26.01 1.76 -29.63
C TYR A 185 -24.71 1.06 -29.21
N THR A 186 -24.24 1.33 -28.01
CA THR A 186 -22.96 0.76 -27.52
C THR A 186 -23.18 0.04 -26.21
N VAL A 187 -22.60 -1.15 -26.11
CA VAL A 187 -22.58 -2.01 -24.91
C VAL A 187 -21.13 -2.34 -24.61
N SER A 188 -20.78 -2.47 -23.32
CA SER A 188 -19.42 -2.91 -22.98
C SER A 188 -19.20 -4.34 -23.47
N ALA A 189 -17.98 -4.65 -23.93
CA ALA A 189 -17.63 -6.02 -24.35
C ALA A 189 -17.96 -7.02 -23.25
N MET A 190 -17.64 -6.67 -21.99
CA MET A 190 -17.92 -7.47 -20.81
C MET A 190 -19.41 -7.77 -20.65
N ASP A 191 -20.27 -6.74 -20.67
CA ASP A 191 -21.71 -6.93 -20.47
C ASP A 191 -22.33 -7.77 -21.58
N MET A 192 -21.84 -7.61 -22.82
CA MET A 192 -22.34 -8.41 -23.95
C MET A 192 -21.92 -9.88 -23.84
N ILE A 193 -20.67 -10.18 -23.42
CA ILE A 193 -20.21 -11.56 -23.19
C ILE A 193 -21.02 -12.23 -22.06
N LEU A 194 -21.24 -11.51 -20.95
CA LEU A 194 -22.06 -12.01 -19.85
C LEU A 194 -23.50 -12.27 -20.28
N PHE A 195 -24.06 -11.39 -21.12
CA PHE A 195 -25.40 -11.57 -21.69
C PHE A 195 -25.49 -12.81 -22.59
N ILE A 196 -24.53 -13.01 -23.52
CA ILE A 196 -24.48 -14.19 -24.39
C ILE A 196 -24.43 -15.48 -23.55
N TYR A 197 -23.60 -15.51 -22.50
CA TYR A 197 -23.54 -16.65 -21.59
C TYR A 197 -24.91 -16.93 -20.93
N GLN A 198 -25.57 -15.89 -20.43
CA GLN A 198 -26.90 -16.02 -19.80
C GLN A 198 -27.95 -16.53 -20.77
N GLU A 199 -27.98 -16.03 -22.00
CA GLU A 199 -28.96 -16.43 -23.03
C GLU A 199 -28.66 -17.87 -23.51
N LYS A 200 -27.40 -18.29 -23.54
CA LYS A 200 -27.00 -19.68 -23.79
C LYS A 200 -27.54 -20.61 -22.67
N GLU A 201 -27.36 -20.25 -21.41
CA GLU A 201 -27.87 -21.04 -20.28
C GLU A 201 -29.41 -21.14 -20.27
N LYS A 202 -30.10 -20.11 -20.77
CA LYS A 202 -31.58 -20.13 -20.95
C LYS A 202 -31.99 -20.94 -22.20
N GLY A 203 -31.06 -21.34 -23.06
CA GLY A 203 -31.31 -22.10 -24.28
C GLY A 203 -31.81 -21.26 -25.46
N TYR A 204 -31.66 -19.92 -25.41
CA TYR A 204 -32.03 -19.03 -26.52
C TYR A 204 -30.91 -18.83 -27.54
N VAL A 205 -29.68 -19.08 -27.16
CA VAL A 205 -28.50 -19.04 -28.04
C VAL A 205 -27.89 -20.45 -28.07
N THR A 206 -27.66 -20.93 -29.33
CA THR A 206 -26.96 -22.19 -29.55
C THR A 206 -25.63 -21.87 -30.21
N LEU A 207 -24.53 -22.31 -29.58
CA LEU A 207 -23.17 -22.14 -30.06
C LEU A 207 -22.62 -23.50 -30.50
N ASP A 208 -21.61 -23.51 -31.34
CA ASP A 208 -20.86 -24.74 -31.58
C ASP A 208 -19.91 -25.04 -30.41
N ASP A 209 -19.26 -26.19 -30.42
CA ASP A 209 -18.43 -26.65 -29.28
C ASP A 209 -17.21 -25.72 -29.00
N GLU A 210 -16.65 -25.06 -30.02
CA GLU A 210 -15.53 -24.15 -29.92
C GLU A 210 -15.96 -22.80 -29.33
N ASP A 211 -17.00 -22.22 -29.87
CA ASP A 211 -17.59 -20.95 -29.40
C ASP A 211 -18.17 -21.11 -27.95
N GLU A 212 -18.78 -22.27 -27.65
CA GLU A 212 -19.27 -22.55 -26.31
C GLU A 212 -18.15 -22.57 -25.29
N TRP A 213 -17.02 -23.21 -25.61
CA TRP A 213 -15.85 -23.24 -24.74
C TRP A 213 -15.29 -21.81 -24.52
N GLU A 214 -15.16 -21.01 -25.59
CA GLU A 214 -14.64 -19.64 -25.51
C GLU A 214 -15.53 -18.75 -24.63
N ILE A 215 -16.85 -18.82 -24.78
CA ILE A 215 -17.79 -18.04 -23.97
C ILE A 215 -17.79 -18.48 -22.51
N ASN A 216 -17.70 -19.77 -22.22
CA ASN A 216 -17.64 -20.28 -20.84
C ASN A 216 -16.33 -19.86 -20.15
N ASP A 217 -15.21 -19.89 -20.85
CA ASP A 217 -13.90 -19.47 -20.33
C ASP A 217 -13.89 -17.96 -20.10
N ALA A 218 -14.37 -17.16 -21.05
CA ALA A 218 -14.50 -15.71 -20.91
C ALA A 218 -15.42 -15.32 -19.75
N TYR A 219 -16.55 -16.00 -19.58
CA TYR A 219 -17.45 -15.79 -18.44
C TYR A 219 -16.75 -16.02 -17.11
N THR A 220 -16.00 -17.12 -17.00
CA THR A 220 -15.26 -17.45 -15.78
C THR A 220 -14.21 -16.38 -15.47
N GLN A 221 -13.42 -15.99 -16.46
CA GLN A 221 -12.38 -14.95 -16.30
C GLN A 221 -12.97 -13.59 -15.94
N ILE A 222 -14.10 -13.20 -16.58
CA ILE A 222 -14.77 -11.93 -16.30
C ILE A 222 -15.35 -11.92 -14.88
N THR A 223 -16.02 -12.98 -14.46
CA THR A 223 -16.61 -13.06 -13.11
C THR A 223 -15.54 -13.08 -12.02
N ASP A 224 -14.43 -13.77 -12.24
CA ASP A 224 -13.28 -13.76 -11.34
C ASP A 224 -12.66 -12.36 -11.25
N ALA A 225 -12.45 -11.69 -12.40
CA ALA A 225 -11.94 -10.32 -12.44
C ALA A 225 -12.91 -9.34 -11.75
N GLN A 226 -14.20 -9.45 -11.99
CA GLN A 226 -15.22 -8.63 -11.32
C GLN A 226 -15.19 -8.84 -9.80
N THR A 227 -15.14 -10.08 -9.34
CA THR A 227 -15.11 -10.42 -7.91
C THR A 227 -13.86 -9.85 -7.23
N GLN A 228 -12.73 -9.81 -7.93
CA GLN A 228 -11.47 -9.30 -7.40
C GLN A 228 -11.36 -7.78 -7.47
N MET A 229 -11.91 -7.15 -8.52
CA MET A 229 -11.66 -5.74 -8.82
C MET A 229 -12.86 -4.81 -8.57
N LEU A 230 -14.09 -5.33 -8.54
CA LEU A 230 -15.29 -4.53 -8.34
C LEU A 230 -15.91 -4.73 -6.97
N GLY A 231 -15.95 -3.67 -6.17
CA GLY A 231 -16.75 -3.58 -4.96
C GLY A 231 -18.14 -2.96 -5.22
N PRO A 232 -18.95 -2.82 -4.16
CA PRO A 232 -20.25 -2.15 -4.27
C PRO A 232 -20.12 -0.68 -4.72
N ASN A 233 -19.17 0.05 -4.14
CA ASN A 233 -18.99 1.49 -4.33
C ASN A 233 -17.63 1.86 -4.95
N TYR A 234 -16.69 0.95 -4.99
CA TYR A 234 -15.30 1.21 -5.39
C TYR A 234 -14.81 0.19 -6.41
N THR A 235 -13.87 0.62 -7.23
CA THR A 235 -13.07 -0.24 -8.11
C THR A 235 -11.64 -0.33 -7.56
N ARG A 236 -11.06 -1.53 -7.61
CA ARG A 236 -9.67 -1.78 -7.22
C ARG A 236 -8.80 -1.97 -8.44
N MET A 237 -7.73 -1.22 -8.52
CA MET A 237 -6.62 -1.42 -9.44
C MET A 237 -5.42 -1.96 -8.65
N VAL A 238 -4.60 -2.79 -9.26
CA VAL A 238 -3.41 -3.41 -8.65
C VAL A 238 -2.20 -2.99 -9.44
N MET A 239 -1.13 -2.59 -8.76
CA MET A 239 0.15 -2.28 -9.37
C MET A 239 1.29 -3.02 -8.65
N ASN A 240 2.29 -3.44 -9.41
CA ASN A 240 3.55 -3.96 -8.88
C ASN A 240 4.66 -2.95 -9.18
N LEU A 241 5.45 -2.64 -8.15
CA LEU A 241 6.53 -1.68 -8.26
C LEU A 241 7.89 -2.38 -8.34
N ASN A 242 8.78 -1.82 -9.18
CA ASN A 242 10.19 -2.19 -9.24
C ASN A 242 11.03 -1.58 -8.10
N LEU A 243 10.37 -1.03 -7.08
CA LEU A 243 10.97 -0.41 -5.91
C LEU A 243 10.82 -1.33 -4.69
N PRO A 244 11.76 -1.28 -3.73
CA PRO A 244 11.61 -2.01 -2.47
C PRO A 244 10.37 -1.48 -1.70
N GLU A 245 9.83 -2.30 -0.79
CA GLU A 245 8.67 -1.90 0.02
C GLU A 245 8.94 -0.64 0.85
N GLU A 246 10.18 -0.46 1.30
CA GLU A 246 10.60 0.63 2.16
C GLU A 246 11.81 1.40 1.56
N GLY A 247 11.76 2.73 1.64
CA GLY A 247 12.85 3.59 1.19
C GLY A 247 12.41 4.99 0.78
N THR A 248 13.39 5.90 0.69
CA THR A 248 13.12 7.30 0.28
C THR A 248 12.53 7.41 -1.12
N ASP A 249 12.97 6.54 -2.03
CA ASP A 249 12.53 6.55 -3.43
C ASP A 249 11.09 6.03 -3.53
N THR A 250 10.77 4.95 -2.82
CA THR A 250 9.42 4.42 -2.72
C THR A 250 8.45 5.43 -2.09
N PHE A 251 8.86 6.08 -1.00
CA PHE A 251 8.04 7.10 -0.34
C PHE A 251 7.84 8.36 -1.19
N ALA A 252 8.83 8.73 -2.00
CA ALA A 252 8.69 9.80 -2.99
C ALA A 252 7.74 9.38 -4.13
N PHE A 253 7.84 8.14 -4.58
CA PHE A 253 6.98 7.58 -5.61
C PHE A 253 5.50 7.52 -5.19
N LEU A 254 5.19 7.16 -3.91
CA LEU A 254 3.82 7.21 -3.40
C LEU A 254 3.16 8.59 -3.60
N LYS A 255 3.92 9.67 -3.39
CA LYS A 255 3.42 11.03 -3.63
C LYS A 255 3.17 11.30 -5.12
N THR A 256 3.98 10.73 -6.00
CA THR A 256 3.78 10.80 -7.44
C THR A 256 2.49 10.10 -7.85
N VAL A 257 2.23 8.91 -7.31
CA VAL A 257 0.98 8.16 -7.53
C VAL A 257 -0.23 8.97 -7.07
N HIS A 258 -0.20 9.53 -5.85
CA HIS A 258 -1.25 10.42 -5.37
C HIS A 258 -1.47 11.60 -6.32
N GLY A 259 -0.41 12.30 -6.74
CA GLY A 259 -0.52 13.43 -7.66
C GLY A 259 -1.05 13.07 -9.05
N ILE A 260 -0.87 11.82 -9.51
CA ILE A 260 -1.48 11.33 -10.76
C ILE A 260 -2.97 11.10 -10.56
N VAL A 261 -3.35 10.40 -9.49
CA VAL A 261 -4.73 10.01 -9.23
C VAL A 261 -5.62 11.21 -8.92
N GLU A 262 -5.10 12.20 -8.19
CA GLU A 262 -5.79 13.46 -7.87
C GLU A 262 -6.15 14.32 -9.09
N LYS A 263 -5.57 14.05 -10.27
CA LYS A 263 -6.00 14.70 -11.52
C LYS A 263 -7.38 14.24 -11.99
N TYR A 264 -7.81 13.06 -11.56
CA TYR A 264 -8.99 12.35 -12.03
C TYR A 264 -10.04 12.13 -10.95
N TYR A 265 -9.64 12.08 -9.68
CA TYR A 265 -10.48 11.77 -8.52
C TYR A 265 -10.21 12.75 -7.38
N ASP A 266 -11.22 12.96 -6.53
CA ASP A 266 -11.04 13.70 -5.28
C ASP A 266 -10.13 12.92 -4.33
N ALA A 267 -9.19 13.61 -3.69
CA ALA A 267 -8.21 13.00 -2.78
C ALA A 267 -8.86 12.24 -1.61
N ASP A 268 -10.01 12.71 -1.12
CA ASP A 268 -10.74 12.10 -0.01
C ASP A 268 -11.41 10.76 -0.37
N ASP A 269 -11.61 10.49 -1.66
CA ASP A 269 -12.27 9.28 -2.17
C ASP A 269 -11.28 8.22 -2.69
N VAL A 270 -9.98 8.48 -2.61
CA VAL A 270 -8.92 7.60 -3.11
C VAL A 270 -8.18 6.94 -1.97
N TYR A 271 -8.00 5.62 -2.07
CA TYR A 271 -7.25 4.86 -1.09
C TYR A 271 -6.12 4.08 -1.77
N LEU A 272 -4.90 4.32 -1.33
CA LEU A 272 -3.72 3.57 -1.74
C LEU A 272 -3.34 2.62 -0.60
N VAL A 273 -3.32 1.31 -0.86
CA VAL A 273 -3.16 0.27 0.16
C VAL A 273 -2.04 -0.69 -0.24
N GLY A 274 -1.13 -0.92 0.68
CA GLY A 274 0.01 -1.84 0.50
C GLY A 274 0.98 -1.72 1.66
N ASN A 275 2.00 -2.59 1.70
CA ASN A 275 3.02 -2.53 2.74
C ASN A 275 3.74 -1.17 2.72
N SER A 276 4.12 -0.70 1.54
CA SER A 276 4.82 0.58 1.37
C SER A 276 4.04 1.79 1.88
N THR A 277 2.70 1.80 1.75
CA THR A 277 1.87 2.88 2.30
C THR A 277 1.81 2.83 3.81
N SER A 278 1.70 1.63 4.38
CA SER A 278 1.74 1.42 5.83
C SER A 278 3.07 1.87 6.42
N ASP A 279 4.18 1.51 5.78
CA ASP A 279 5.53 1.89 6.20
C ASP A 279 5.75 3.40 6.08
N TYR A 280 5.23 4.02 5.03
CA TYR A 280 5.24 5.47 4.85
C TYR A 280 4.48 6.19 5.98
N ASP A 281 3.26 5.78 6.28
CA ASP A 281 2.43 6.37 7.34
C ASP A 281 3.09 6.20 8.71
N GLN A 282 3.68 5.04 8.98
CA GLN A 282 4.48 4.81 10.17
C GLN A 282 5.69 5.75 10.22
N SER A 283 6.42 5.90 9.11
CA SER A 283 7.60 6.75 9.05
C SER A 283 7.28 8.22 9.38
N VAL A 284 6.18 8.73 8.85
CA VAL A 284 5.70 10.10 9.11
C VAL A 284 5.29 10.27 10.57
N SER A 285 4.54 9.31 11.12
CA SER A 285 4.09 9.33 12.51
C SER A 285 5.25 9.23 13.49
N PHE A 286 6.16 8.29 13.30
CA PHE A 286 7.31 8.10 14.17
C PHE A 286 8.31 9.26 14.12
N ALA A 287 8.53 9.87 12.97
CA ALA A 287 9.40 11.05 12.86
C ALA A 287 8.91 12.20 13.76
N ARG A 288 7.61 12.45 13.76
CA ARG A 288 6.96 13.47 14.60
C ARG A 288 7.03 13.10 16.08
N ASP A 289 6.69 11.86 16.42
CA ASP A 289 6.67 11.37 17.80
C ASP A 289 8.07 11.34 18.41
N ASN A 290 9.08 10.97 17.64
CA ASN A 290 10.47 10.94 18.09
C ASN A 290 10.98 12.34 18.49
N VAL A 291 10.67 13.36 17.69
CA VAL A 291 11.00 14.76 18.03
C VAL A 291 10.28 15.17 19.32
N MET A 292 9.00 14.86 19.44
CA MET A 292 8.19 15.21 20.63
C MET A 292 8.70 14.51 21.89
N ILE A 293 9.01 13.21 21.82
CA ILE A 293 9.56 12.43 22.94
C ILE A 293 10.94 12.95 23.34
N SER A 294 11.79 13.30 22.36
CA SER A 294 13.13 13.85 22.60
C SER A 294 13.05 15.20 23.33
N VAL A 295 12.20 16.11 22.89
CA VAL A 295 11.99 17.41 23.53
C VAL A 295 11.43 17.24 24.94
N LEU A 296 10.39 16.42 25.13
CA LEU A 296 9.80 16.14 26.43
C LEU A 296 10.82 15.51 27.40
N SER A 297 11.66 14.62 26.92
CA SER A 297 12.71 13.98 27.71
C SER A 297 13.74 14.99 28.24
N VAL A 298 14.18 15.90 27.37
CA VAL A 298 15.12 16.97 27.74
C VAL A 298 14.48 17.91 28.77
N VAL A 299 13.25 18.34 28.53
CA VAL A 299 12.49 19.22 29.46
C VAL A 299 12.33 18.53 30.82
N PHE A 300 11.97 17.24 30.84
CA PHE A 300 11.79 16.49 32.06
C PHE A 300 13.11 16.34 32.85
N VAL A 301 14.21 16.05 32.15
CA VAL A 301 15.54 15.97 32.81
C VAL A 301 15.93 17.32 33.42
N VAL A 302 15.74 18.42 32.70
CA VAL A 302 16.02 19.78 33.22
C VAL A 302 15.17 20.06 34.45
N LEU A 303 13.86 19.75 34.39
CA LEU A 303 12.93 19.95 35.52
C LEU A 303 13.32 19.18 36.78
N VAL A 304 13.89 17.99 36.62
CA VAL A 304 14.33 17.14 37.75
C VAL A 304 15.66 17.62 38.33
N LEU A 305 16.51 18.28 37.51
CA LEU A 305 17.83 18.76 37.93
C LEU A 305 17.81 20.16 38.56
N VAL A 306 16.74 20.93 38.38
CA VAL A 306 16.53 22.25 38.98
C VAL A 306 15.68 22.15 40.26
#